data_88deb625a978e4e9ab88017429153e3a
#
_entry.id   88deb625a978e4e9ab88017429153e3a
#
_cell.length_a   1.000
_cell.length_b   1.000
_cell.length_c   1.000
_cell.angle_alpha   90.00
_cell.angle_beta   90.00
_cell.angle_gamma   90.00
#
_symmetry.space_group_name_H-M   'P 1'
#
loop_
_entity.id
_entity.type
_entity.pdbx_description
1 polymer ?
#
loop_
_entity_poly.entity_id
_entity_poly.type
_entity_poly.pdbx_seq_one_letter_code
_entity_poly.pdbx_strand_id
1 'polypeptide(L)'
;MSIPNTVVKYVNRDNVIEDFDISRIVDSIARAIEDVEGDELNLPERRAQNYARRVTDRIYKEYYDLDYLVSEFVVQYISYNEEEREHRMDEAFVTERLTFVLMEYYKDRISSRDPAREDERLEEFIRSEIESADVSPRYTHSLFPDLDDAQRLAIVHYLKRKVIEMSKIDLPPEILCPTREYIQDTVEKTLKELGEIQVAEGYMIYREGRKKVRSGDISELQFTNNGIHKDVVRKTMEWNIDHECDSIFALNRWLTGEGPGDLEELVLAAERRFKTDIEAAASKILERKDEIDVVIIAGPSCSNKTTTTVIIGNELHKEGLKFKQLNVDDYFYDLKDQPKDRFGDYDFEMPEAIDMPLLNQHLEQLINGKTIDKPKYNFQTGERDGVEPFSCDEGEIVLIDCLHGLYRNLTSSVPQSRKFRIYIESMNVIRDIDGHHSRWADVRLLKRMIRDSKHRGYSMENTLSHWPYVRKGELKHIIPYIFSTEAVINSGLPYELSVLKTAIGEQYPDHNYIDSLKAEGRFAAYARGKRTSSLLDSVEQFPNFDIIPTTSPIREFIGGSEYVIPHNE
;
A
#
# COMPACT_ATOMS: atom_id res chain seq x y z
N MET A 1 11.62 -14.51 22.94
CA MET A 1 11.86 -15.87 22.37
C MET A 1 11.97 -15.69 20.87
N SER A 2 13.14 -16.01 20.30
CA SER A 2 13.37 -15.91 18.85
C SER A 2 12.42 -16.81 18.08
N ILE A 3 11.82 -16.29 17.03
CA ILE A 3 11.09 -17.08 16.03
C ILE A 3 12.06 -18.13 15.48
N PRO A 4 11.71 -19.40 15.40
CA PRO A 4 12.60 -20.38 14.78
C PRO A 4 12.92 -19.93 13.37
N ASN A 5 14.18 -20.04 12.96
CA ASN A 5 14.69 -19.73 11.61
C ASN A 5 14.16 -20.74 10.56
N THR A 6 12.88 -21.00 10.54
CA THR A 6 12.25 -21.81 9.49
C THR A 6 12.01 -20.88 8.29
N VAL A 7 12.93 -20.92 7.36
CA VAL A 7 12.80 -20.21 6.09
C VAL A 7 11.70 -20.89 5.29
N VAL A 8 10.51 -20.33 5.33
CA VAL A 8 9.41 -20.72 4.44
C VAL A 8 9.64 -20.03 3.11
N LYS A 9 9.74 -20.80 2.04
CA LYS A 9 9.78 -20.27 0.68
C LYS A 9 8.36 -20.12 0.14
N TYR A 10 8.14 -19.20 -0.77
CA TYR A 10 6.86 -19.02 -1.45
C TYR A 10 7.08 -18.67 -2.91
N VAL A 11 6.07 -18.94 -3.71
CA VAL A 11 6.03 -18.52 -5.10
C VAL A 11 5.45 -17.10 -5.17
N ASN A 12 6.23 -16.18 -5.69
CA ASN A 12 5.76 -14.84 -5.98
C ASN A 12 4.92 -14.83 -7.27
N ARG A 13 4.44 -13.66 -7.69
CA ARG A 13 3.58 -13.53 -8.88
C ARG A 13 4.27 -13.75 -10.21
N ASP A 14 5.59 -13.65 -10.21
CA ASP A 14 6.43 -13.85 -11.39
C ASP A 14 6.88 -15.30 -11.49
N ASN A 15 6.20 -16.22 -10.77
CA ASN A 15 6.54 -17.64 -10.67
C ASN A 15 7.97 -17.91 -10.17
N VAL A 16 8.52 -16.99 -9.37
CA VAL A 16 9.85 -17.12 -8.77
C VAL A 16 9.72 -17.54 -7.31
N ILE A 17 10.52 -18.54 -6.90
CA ILE A 17 10.59 -18.98 -5.51
C ILE A 17 11.47 -18.02 -4.72
N GLU A 18 10.90 -17.38 -3.71
CA GLU A 18 11.58 -16.45 -2.80
C GLU A 18 11.47 -16.90 -1.35
N ASP A 19 12.38 -16.41 -0.50
CA ASP A 19 12.27 -16.58 0.94
C ASP A 19 11.08 -15.78 1.48
N PHE A 20 10.21 -16.44 2.24
CA PHE A 20 9.03 -15.81 2.79
C PHE A 20 9.37 -15.01 4.04
N ASP A 21 9.10 -13.71 3.99
CA ASP A 21 9.26 -12.82 5.11
C ASP A 21 8.00 -12.83 6.00
N ILE A 22 8.07 -13.55 7.11
CA ILE A 22 6.98 -13.67 8.08
C ILE A 22 6.49 -12.32 8.62
N SER A 23 7.36 -11.29 8.61
CA SER A 23 6.98 -9.96 9.07
C SER A 23 5.83 -9.37 8.27
N ARG A 24 5.71 -9.75 6.99
CA ARG A 24 4.59 -9.34 6.13
C ARG A 24 3.24 -9.88 6.62
N ILE A 25 3.23 -11.08 7.20
CA ILE A 25 2.02 -11.63 7.85
C ILE A 25 1.75 -10.85 9.14
N VAL A 26 2.77 -10.65 9.97
CA VAL A 26 2.67 -9.88 11.22
C VAL A 26 2.07 -8.50 10.96
N ASP A 27 2.65 -7.76 10.01
CA ASP A 27 2.18 -6.41 9.65
C ASP A 27 0.73 -6.40 9.14
N SER A 28 0.36 -7.41 8.35
CA SER A 28 -0.99 -7.50 7.79
C SER A 28 -2.04 -7.83 8.87
N ILE A 29 -1.70 -8.70 9.80
CA ILE A 29 -2.57 -9.07 10.93
C ILE A 29 -2.62 -7.93 11.95
N ALA A 30 -1.50 -7.28 12.27
CA ALA A 30 -1.46 -6.14 13.18
C ALA A 30 -2.39 -5.02 12.71
N ARG A 31 -2.34 -4.69 11.41
CA ARG A 31 -3.28 -3.72 10.81
C ARG A 31 -4.73 -4.13 10.93
N ALA A 32 -5.04 -5.42 10.69
CA ALA A 32 -6.41 -5.90 10.83
C ALA A 32 -6.90 -5.81 12.28
N ILE A 33 -6.03 -6.03 13.27
CA ILE A 33 -6.34 -5.85 14.69
C ILE A 33 -6.56 -4.36 15.00
N GLU A 34 -5.66 -3.48 14.54
CA GLU A 34 -5.78 -2.03 14.72
C GLU A 34 -7.06 -1.47 14.09
N ASP A 35 -7.41 -1.93 12.89
CA ASP A 35 -8.62 -1.48 12.18
C ASP A 35 -9.93 -1.88 12.89
N VAL A 36 -9.92 -2.99 13.63
CA VAL A 36 -11.11 -3.55 14.29
C VAL A 36 -11.23 -3.10 15.74
N GLU A 37 -10.13 -3.12 16.49
CA GLU A 37 -10.15 -2.92 17.95
C GLU A 37 -9.67 -1.53 18.38
N GLY A 38 -9.10 -0.74 17.46
CA GLY A 38 -8.48 0.54 17.79
C GLY A 38 -7.17 0.40 18.59
N ASP A 39 -6.54 1.54 18.84
CA ASP A 39 -5.17 1.62 19.41
C ASP A 39 -5.12 1.48 20.96
N GLU A 40 -6.23 1.16 21.64
CA GLU A 40 -6.34 1.25 23.10
C GLU A 40 -5.51 0.22 23.90
N LEU A 41 -4.97 -0.80 23.24
CA LEU A 41 -4.16 -1.82 23.90
C LEU A 41 -2.83 -1.98 23.15
N ASN A 42 -1.74 -1.66 23.78
CA ASN A 42 -0.32 -1.85 23.38
C ASN A 42 0.05 -3.32 22.96
N LEU A 43 -0.84 -4.09 22.35
CA LEU A 43 -0.69 -5.50 22.10
C LEU A 43 -0.95 -5.98 20.65
N PRO A 44 -1.32 -5.13 19.63
CA PRO A 44 -1.62 -5.62 18.29
C PRO A 44 -0.46 -6.40 17.70
N GLU A 45 0.77 -5.89 17.84
CA GLU A 45 1.97 -6.55 17.31
C GLU A 45 2.28 -7.88 18.00
N ARG A 46 2.14 -7.97 19.31
CA ARG A 46 2.42 -9.21 20.06
C ARG A 46 1.38 -10.29 19.72
N ARG A 47 0.12 -9.93 19.56
CA ARG A 47 -0.94 -10.81 19.09
C ARG A 47 -0.69 -11.21 17.65
N ALA A 48 -0.39 -10.26 16.77
CA ALA A 48 -0.08 -10.50 15.38
C ALA A 48 1.14 -11.43 15.21
N GLN A 49 2.19 -11.25 16.00
CA GLN A 49 3.36 -12.15 16.03
C GLN A 49 2.96 -13.58 16.42
N ASN A 50 2.07 -13.72 17.42
CA ASN A 50 1.61 -15.05 17.85
C ASN A 50 0.76 -15.72 16.75
N TYR A 51 -0.14 -14.97 16.12
CA TYR A 51 -0.97 -15.49 15.02
C TYR A 51 -0.12 -15.81 13.78
N ALA A 52 0.80 -14.93 13.41
CA ALA A 52 1.72 -15.18 12.31
C ALA A 52 2.58 -16.43 12.51
N ARG A 53 3.02 -16.68 13.75
CA ARG A 53 3.72 -17.94 14.09
C ARG A 53 2.83 -19.15 13.81
N ARG A 54 1.58 -19.16 14.27
CA ARG A 54 0.65 -20.27 14.04
C ARG A 54 0.36 -20.48 12.56
N VAL A 55 0.24 -19.39 11.79
CA VAL A 55 0.11 -19.45 10.33
C VAL A 55 1.35 -20.09 9.71
N THR A 56 2.53 -19.67 10.12
CA THR A 56 3.80 -20.21 9.60
C THR A 56 3.99 -21.67 9.97
N ASP A 57 3.68 -22.05 11.22
CA ASP A 57 3.73 -23.45 11.68
C ASP A 57 2.78 -24.33 10.86
N ARG A 58 1.59 -23.81 10.52
CA ARG A 58 0.62 -24.50 9.67
C ARG A 58 1.13 -24.67 8.24
N ILE A 59 1.62 -23.59 7.62
CA ILE A 59 2.19 -23.65 6.27
C ILE A 59 3.36 -24.62 6.24
N TYR A 60 4.22 -24.59 7.28
CA TYR A 60 5.34 -25.51 7.37
C TYR A 60 4.88 -26.97 7.42
N LYS A 61 3.89 -27.29 8.26
CA LYS A 61 3.31 -28.64 8.33
C LYS A 61 2.72 -29.07 7.00
N GLU A 62 1.92 -28.22 6.38
CA GLU A 62 1.19 -28.56 5.15
C GLU A 62 2.09 -28.68 3.92
N TYR A 63 3.23 -27.97 3.85
CA TYR A 63 4.12 -27.98 2.68
C TYR A 63 5.47 -28.66 2.90
N TYR A 64 5.99 -28.66 4.13
CA TYR A 64 7.36 -29.06 4.40
C TYR A 64 7.47 -30.18 5.45
N ASP A 65 6.42 -30.42 6.24
CA ASP A 65 6.40 -31.54 7.21
C ASP A 65 5.89 -32.81 6.52
N LEU A 66 6.82 -33.59 6.03
CA LEU A 66 6.53 -34.85 5.37
C LEU A 66 5.86 -35.88 6.30
N ASP A 67 6.13 -35.83 7.60
CA ASP A 67 5.51 -36.71 8.57
C ASP A 67 4.01 -36.42 8.72
N TYR A 68 3.62 -35.12 8.61
CA TYR A 68 2.22 -34.72 8.56
C TYR A 68 1.53 -35.17 7.27
N LEU A 69 2.16 -34.95 6.11
CA LEU A 69 1.63 -35.37 4.81
C LEU A 69 1.40 -36.89 4.73
N VAL A 70 2.35 -37.64 5.26
CA VAL A 70 2.22 -39.10 5.32
C VAL A 70 1.11 -39.54 6.28
N SER A 71 0.94 -38.84 7.40
CA SER A 71 -0.13 -39.12 8.36
C SER A 71 -1.50 -38.88 7.74
N GLU A 72 -1.69 -37.77 7.03
CA GLU A 72 -2.93 -37.46 6.31
C GLU A 72 -3.23 -38.49 5.22
N PHE A 73 -2.21 -38.88 4.46
CA PHE A 73 -2.31 -39.95 3.46
C PHE A 73 -2.77 -41.27 4.08
N VAL A 74 -2.13 -41.68 5.17
CA VAL A 74 -2.46 -42.94 5.86
C VAL A 74 -3.89 -42.90 6.42
N VAL A 75 -4.32 -41.79 7.01
CA VAL A 75 -5.69 -41.63 7.53
C VAL A 75 -6.73 -41.75 6.41
N GLN A 76 -6.54 -41.03 5.29
CA GLN A 76 -7.46 -41.10 4.16
C GLN A 76 -7.51 -42.50 3.55
N TYR A 77 -6.37 -43.12 3.45
CA TYR A 77 -6.26 -44.49 2.93
C TYR A 77 -6.95 -45.53 3.82
N ILE A 78 -6.75 -45.47 5.15
CA ILE A 78 -7.40 -46.39 6.11
C ILE A 78 -8.93 -46.19 6.07
N SER A 79 -9.42 -44.97 6.03
CA SER A 79 -10.86 -44.68 5.97
C SER A 79 -11.51 -45.25 4.71
N TYR A 80 -10.80 -45.24 3.58
CA TYR A 80 -11.31 -45.78 2.33
C TYR A 80 -11.37 -47.33 2.32
N ASN A 81 -10.40 -47.99 2.94
CA ASN A 81 -10.35 -49.46 2.95
C ASN A 81 -11.32 -50.16 3.93
N GLU A 82 -11.90 -49.43 4.87
CA GLU A 82 -12.97 -50.00 5.72
C GLU A 82 -14.24 -50.31 4.93
N GLU A 83 -14.48 -49.61 3.81
CA GLU A 83 -15.63 -49.82 2.93
C GLU A 83 -15.42 -50.93 1.87
N GLU A 84 -14.17 -51.25 1.47
CA GLU A 84 -13.85 -52.20 0.37
C GLU A 84 -12.98 -53.38 0.79
N ARG A 85 -13.29 -54.06 1.85
CA ARG A 85 -12.48 -55.15 2.45
C ARG A 85 -12.21 -56.38 1.59
N GLU A 86 -12.69 -56.49 0.34
CA GLU A 86 -12.64 -57.74 -0.44
C GLU A 86 -11.68 -57.74 -1.65
N HIS A 87 -10.99 -56.65 -2.00
CA HIS A 87 -10.10 -56.68 -3.15
C HIS A 87 -8.63 -56.80 -2.78
N ARG A 88 -7.94 -57.78 -3.40
CA ARG A 88 -6.48 -57.93 -3.32
C ARG A 88 -5.80 -56.67 -3.87
N MET A 89 -5.01 -56.04 -3.04
CA MET A 89 -4.22 -54.90 -3.46
C MET A 89 -3.01 -55.36 -4.26
N ASP A 90 -3.02 -55.06 -5.53
CA ASP A 90 -1.87 -55.19 -6.42
C ASP A 90 -1.11 -53.86 -6.55
N GLU A 91 0.04 -53.89 -7.19
CA GLU A 91 0.92 -52.75 -7.40
C GLU A 91 0.23 -51.62 -8.21
N ALA A 92 -0.61 -52.01 -9.17
CA ALA A 92 -1.36 -51.07 -10.01
C ALA A 92 -2.38 -50.29 -9.17
N PHE A 93 -3.11 -50.97 -8.27
CA PHE A 93 -4.06 -50.34 -7.38
C PHE A 93 -3.39 -49.34 -6.41
N VAL A 94 -2.23 -49.70 -5.84
CA VAL A 94 -1.47 -48.81 -4.94
C VAL A 94 -0.97 -47.56 -5.70
N THR A 95 -0.47 -47.75 -6.92
CA THR A 95 0.00 -46.67 -7.78
C THR A 95 -1.17 -45.71 -8.14
N GLU A 96 -2.32 -46.27 -8.49
CA GLU A 96 -3.50 -45.47 -8.84
C GLU A 96 -3.99 -44.65 -7.64
N ARG A 97 -4.01 -45.24 -6.45
CA ARG A 97 -4.44 -44.55 -5.22
C ARG A 97 -3.44 -43.50 -4.74
N LEU A 98 -2.16 -43.77 -4.79
CA LEU A 98 -1.12 -42.79 -4.51
C LEU A 98 -1.20 -41.60 -5.50
N THR A 99 -1.40 -41.90 -6.79
CA THR A 99 -1.60 -40.91 -7.82
C THR A 99 -2.82 -40.04 -7.49
N PHE A 100 -3.96 -40.67 -7.17
CA PHE A 100 -5.18 -39.96 -6.81
C PHE A 100 -5.00 -39.03 -5.62
N VAL A 101 -4.43 -39.53 -4.50
CA VAL A 101 -4.23 -38.72 -3.30
C VAL A 101 -3.23 -37.58 -3.52
N LEU A 102 -2.15 -37.82 -4.27
CA LEU A 102 -1.21 -36.75 -4.65
C LEU A 102 -1.85 -35.75 -5.60
N MET A 103 -2.70 -36.19 -6.53
CA MET A 103 -3.48 -35.31 -7.40
C MET A 103 -4.41 -34.41 -6.60
N GLU A 104 -5.23 -34.99 -5.69
CA GLU A 104 -6.11 -34.21 -4.81
C GLU A 104 -5.31 -33.24 -3.92
N TYR A 105 -4.19 -33.69 -3.37
CA TYR A 105 -3.31 -32.87 -2.56
C TYR A 105 -2.72 -31.69 -3.34
N TYR A 106 -2.36 -31.88 -4.62
CA TYR A 106 -1.80 -30.83 -5.46
C TYR A 106 -2.85 -30.02 -6.19
N LYS A 107 -4.05 -30.54 -6.47
CA LYS A 107 -5.16 -29.83 -7.12
C LYS A 107 -5.54 -28.56 -6.39
N ASP A 108 -5.65 -28.60 -5.09
CA ASP A 108 -5.98 -27.45 -4.26
C ASP A 108 -4.88 -26.35 -4.31
N ARG A 109 -3.71 -26.66 -4.86
CA ARG A 109 -2.53 -25.80 -4.92
C ARG A 109 -2.23 -25.26 -6.30
N ILE A 110 -2.79 -25.88 -7.34
CA ILE A 110 -2.63 -25.43 -8.72
C ILE A 110 -3.76 -24.46 -9.06
N SER A 111 -3.43 -23.17 -9.05
CA SER A 111 -4.32 -22.10 -9.55
C SER A 111 -4.03 -21.88 -11.02
N SER A 112 -4.53 -22.76 -11.90
CA SER A 112 -4.19 -22.69 -13.31
C SER A 112 -5.23 -21.94 -14.18
N ARG A 113 -4.74 -21.37 -15.29
CA ARG A 113 -5.57 -20.78 -16.35
C ARG A 113 -6.25 -21.82 -17.25
N ASP A 114 -5.78 -23.08 -17.21
CA ASP A 114 -6.34 -24.21 -17.94
C ASP A 114 -6.23 -25.51 -17.13
N PRO A 115 -7.15 -25.72 -16.16
CA PRO A 115 -7.07 -26.82 -15.19
C PRO A 115 -6.99 -28.21 -15.82
N ALA A 116 -7.73 -28.45 -16.91
CA ALA A 116 -7.84 -29.77 -17.51
C ALA A 116 -6.50 -30.27 -18.12
N ARG A 117 -5.72 -29.36 -18.68
CA ARG A 117 -4.47 -29.69 -19.37
C ARG A 117 -3.29 -29.84 -18.40
N GLU A 118 -3.36 -29.20 -17.25
CA GLU A 118 -2.35 -29.33 -16.19
C GLU A 118 -2.63 -30.55 -15.31
N ASP A 119 -3.87 -30.89 -15.07
CA ASP A 119 -4.25 -32.11 -14.38
C ASP A 119 -3.71 -33.35 -15.12
N GLU A 120 -3.85 -33.44 -16.44
CA GLU A 120 -3.30 -34.53 -17.24
C GLU A 120 -1.77 -34.64 -17.16
N ARG A 121 -1.07 -33.52 -17.25
CA ARG A 121 0.39 -33.48 -17.14
C ARG A 121 0.90 -33.82 -15.74
N LEU A 122 0.22 -33.35 -14.72
CA LEU A 122 0.55 -33.65 -13.35
C LEU A 122 0.31 -35.12 -13.05
N GLU A 123 -0.81 -35.70 -13.51
CA GLU A 123 -1.11 -37.11 -13.34
C GLU A 123 -0.08 -38.00 -14.05
N GLU A 124 0.25 -37.70 -15.30
CA GLU A 124 1.24 -38.42 -16.09
C GLU A 124 2.62 -38.38 -15.41
N PHE A 125 3.01 -37.20 -14.90
CA PHE A 125 4.24 -37.02 -14.17
C PHE A 125 4.26 -37.82 -12.85
N ILE A 126 3.22 -37.71 -12.01
CA ILE A 126 3.14 -38.42 -10.72
C ILE A 126 3.16 -39.95 -10.97
N ARG A 127 2.42 -40.42 -11.98
CA ARG A 127 2.36 -41.83 -12.36
C ARG A 127 3.74 -42.33 -12.81
N SER A 128 4.42 -41.61 -13.68
CA SER A 128 5.77 -41.92 -14.15
C SER A 128 6.79 -42.03 -12.99
N GLU A 129 6.71 -41.11 -12.01
CA GLU A 129 7.59 -41.08 -10.86
C GLU A 129 7.32 -42.25 -9.88
N ILE A 130 6.04 -42.59 -9.69
CA ILE A 130 5.66 -43.78 -8.86
C ILE A 130 6.11 -45.08 -9.54
N GLU A 131 5.90 -45.20 -10.86
CA GLU A 131 6.30 -46.40 -11.62
C GLU A 131 7.82 -46.55 -11.74
N SER A 132 8.57 -45.46 -11.80
CA SER A 132 10.04 -45.46 -11.85
C SER A 132 10.68 -45.77 -10.50
N ALA A 133 9.91 -45.70 -9.42
CA ALA A 133 10.39 -46.07 -8.10
C ALA A 133 10.47 -47.60 -7.97
N ASP A 134 11.64 -48.09 -7.59
CA ASP A 134 11.86 -49.49 -7.26
C ASP A 134 11.13 -49.83 -5.92
N VAL A 135 9.80 -49.80 -5.98
CA VAL A 135 8.92 -50.14 -4.87
C VAL A 135 8.89 -51.68 -4.84
N SER A 136 9.80 -52.25 -4.07
CA SER A 136 9.80 -53.71 -3.90
C SER A 136 8.40 -54.18 -3.48
N PRO A 137 7.85 -55.23 -4.12
CA PRO A 137 6.55 -55.85 -3.74
C PRO A 137 6.44 -56.18 -2.25
N ARG A 138 7.56 -56.33 -1.55
CA ARG A 138 7.60 -56.54 -0.11
C ARG A 138 7.11 -55.33 0.70
N TYR A 139 7.24 -54.14 0.21
CA TYR A 139 6.74 -52.94 0.89
C TYR A 139 5.26 -52.68 0.62
N THR A 140 4.75 -53.03 -0.56
CA THR A 140 3.34 -52.89 -0.90
C THR A 140 2.44 -53.85 -0.10
N HIS A 141 2.90 -55.04 0.20
CA HIS A 141 2.16 -55.97 1.05
C HIS A 141 2.13 -55.57 2.54
N SER A 142 3.09 -54.81 3.02
CA SER A 142 3.19 -54.38 4.41
C SER A 142 2.50 -53.06 4.71
N LEU A 143 2.05 -52.32 3.67
CA LEU A 143 1.31 -51.09 3.81
C LEU A 143 -0.12 -51.22 4.34
N PHE A 144 -0.62 -52.47 4.50
CA PHE A 144 -2.03 -52.81 4.71
C PHE A 144 -2.16 -54.09 5.52
N PRO A 145 -3.08 -54.31 6.34
CA PRO A 145 -3.97 -53.64 7.25
C PRO A 145 -3.46 -53.44 8.67
N ASP A 146 -2.21 -53.88 9.01
CA ASP A 146 -1.60 -53.77 10.35
C ASP A 146 -0.27 -53.02 10.28
N LEU A 147 -0.32 -51.73 9.93
CA LEU A 147 0.86 -50.87 9.90
C LEU A 147 1.44 -50.68 11.30
N ASP A 148 2.57 -51.34 11.56
CA ASP A 148 3.38 -51.05 12.73
C ASP A 148 4.23 -49.76 12.55
N ASP A 149 4.84 -49.29 13.61
CA ASP A 149 5.62 -48.05 13.59
C ASP A 149 6.84 -48.13 12.65
N ALA A 150 7.40 -49.31 12.42
CA ALA A 150 8.52 -49.52 11.50
C ALA A 150 8.06 -49.36 10.03
N GLN A 151 6.87 -49.83 9.73
CA GLN A 151 6.24 -49.73 8.41
C GLN A 151 5.85 -48.27 8.09
N ARG A 152 5.29 -47.54 9.06
CA ARG A 152 5.05 -46.10 8.95
C ARG A 152 6.35 -45.33 8.64
N LEU A 153 7.42 -45.67 9.37
CA LEU A 153 8.72 -45.04 9.18
C LEU A 153 9.30 -45.35 7.79
N ALA A 154 9.10 -46.53 7.25
CA ALA A 154 9.55 -46.90 5.91
C ALA A 154 8.84 -46.10 4.82
N ILE A 155 7.52 -45.87 4.95
CA ILE A 155 6.73 -45.01 4.06
C ILE A 155 7.23 -43.59 4.14
N VAL A 156 7.43 -43.04 5.33
CA VAL A 156 7.97 -41.73 5.57
C VAL A 156 9.32 -41.55 4.86
N HIS A 157 10.22 -42.53 5.01
CA HIS A 157 11.53 -42.47 4.35
C HIS A 157 11.45 -42.59 2.83
N TYR A 158 10.51 -43.36 2.31
CA TYR A 158 10.26 -43.45 0.87
C TYR A 158 9.77 -42.15 0.30
N LEU A 159 8.71 -41.56 0.87
CA LEU A 159 8.14 -40.32 0.43
C LEU A 159 9.14 -39.14 0.59
N LYS A 160 9.93 -39.11 1.67
CA LYS A 160 11.03 -38.16 1.85
C LYS A 160 12.05 -38.24 0.71
N ARG A 161 12.43 -39.42 0.29
CA ARG A 161 13.33 -39.61 -0.86
C ARG A 161 12.69 -39.10 -2.13
N LYS A 162 11.42 -39.40 -2.39
CA LYS A 162 10.72 -38.97 -3.59
C LYS A 162 10.56 -37.44 -3.64
N VAL A 163 10.19 -36.80 -2.57
CA VAL A 163 10.13 -35.33 -2.52
C VAL A 163 11.50 -34.69 -2.77
N ILE A 164 12.59 -35.29 -2.25
CA ILE A 164 13.96 -34.81 -2.53
C ILE A 164 14.33 -35.02 -3.99
N GLU A 165 13.94 -36.13 -4.60
CA GLU A 165 14.13 -36.40 -6.03
C GLU A 165 13.31 -35.45 -6.90
N MET A 166 12.02 -35.26 -6.55
CA MET A 166 11.13 -34.30 -7.21
C MET A 166 11.60 -32.85 -7.10
N SER A 167 12.26 -32.46 -6.02
CA SER A 167 12.88 -31.14 -5.89
C SER A 167 14.03 -30.85 -6.87
N LYS A 168 14.50 -31.89 -7.58
CA LYS A 168 15.53 -31.77 -8.63
C LYS A 168 14.95 -31.73 -10.05
N ILE A 169 13.64 -31.86 -10.19
CA ILE A 169 12.91 -31.86 -11.46
C ILE A 169 12.32 -30.47 -11.65
N ASP A 170 12.17 -30.05 -12.89
CA ASP A 170 11.64 -28.74 -13.29
C ASP A 170 10.11 -28.70 -13.12
N LEU A 171 9.67 -28.82 -11.85
CA LEU A 171 8.24 -28.74 -11.47
C LEU A 171 7.78 -27.29 -11.44
N PRO A 172 6.51 -27.03 -11.76
CA PRO A 172 5.93 -25.71 -11.53
C PRO A 172 6.17 -25.27 -10.08
N PRO A 173 6.66 -24.06 -9.86
CA PRO A 173 7.02 -23.55 -8.54
C PRO A 173 5.90 -23.68 -7.50
N GLU A 174 4.64 -23.59 -7.96
CA GLU A 174 3.43 -23.67 -7.12
C GLU A 174 3.25 -25.04 -6.44
N ILE A 175 3.84 -26.08 -7.01
CA ILE A 175 3.80 -27.44 -6.42
C ILE A 175 4.80 -27.55 -5.27
N LEU A 176 5.94 -26.88 -5.40
CA LEU A 176 7.04 -26.96 -4.44
C LEU A 176 6.87 -26.03 -3.24
N CYS A 177 6.22 -24.91 -3.43
CA CYS A 177 6.09 -23.86 -2.44
C CYS A 177 4.69 -23.25 -2.43
N PRO A 178 4.19 -22.81 -1.26
CA PRO A 178 2.89 -22.18 -1.16
C PRO A 178 2.84 -20.92 -2.01
N THR A 179 1.75 -20.73 -2.74
CA THR A 179 1.49 -19.45 -3.43
C THR A 179 1.16 -18.37 -2.41
N ARG A 180 1.27 -17.14 -2.82
CA ARG A 180 0.89 -16.01 -1.98
C ARG A 180 -0.58 -16.06 -1.57
N GLU A 181 -1.45 -16.46 -2.48
CA GLU A 181 -2.88 -16.63 -2.25
C GLU A 181 -3.13 -17.68 -1.18
N TYR A 182 -2.47 -18.83 -1.26
CA TYR A 182 -2.54 -19.88 -0.26
C TYR A 182 -2.11 -19.39 1.14
N ILE A 183 -1.02 -18.64 1.22
CA ILE A 183 -0.58 -18.05 2.49
C ILE A 183 -1.66 -17.12 3.06
N GLN A 184 -2.28 -16.30 2.23
CA GLN A 184 -3.34 -15.39 2.64
C GLN A 184 -4.61 -16.11 3.10
N ASP A 185 -5.00 -17.19 2.41
CA ASP A 185 -6.14 -18.03 2.80
C ASP A 185 -5.85 -18.75 4.13
N THR A 186 -4.61 -19.19 4.34
CA THR A 186 -4.18 -19.81 5.59
C THR A 186 -4.21 -18.82 6.76
N VAL A 187 -3.86 -17.53 6.54
CA VAL A 187 -4.02 -16.48 7.56
C VAL A 187 -5.47 -16.35 7.97
N GLU A 188 -6.37 -16.19 7.00
CA GLU A 188 -7.80 -16.03 7.24
C GLU A 188 -8.39 -17.23 8.00
N LYS A 189 -8.10 -18.44 7.52
CA LYS A 189 -8.56 -19.68 8.13
C LYS A 189 -8.05 -19.80 9.58
N THR A 190 -6.77 -19.53 9.81
CA THR A 190 -6.17 -19.60 11.14
C THR A 190 -6.79 -18.61 12.11
N LEU A 191 -7.05 -17.36 11.69
CA LEU A 191 -7.71 -16.36 12.52
C LEU A 191 -9.14 -16.78 12.90
N LYS A 192 -9.92 -17.31 11.94
CA LYS A 192 -11.27 -17.83 12.19
C LYS A 192 -11.27 -18.99 13.19
N GLU A 193 -10.36 -19.94 13.04
CA GLU A 193 -10.21 -21.10 13.96
C GLU A 193 -9.79 -20.68 15.38
N LEU A 194 -9.08 -19.55 15.52
CA LEU A 194 -8.71 -18.98 16.81
C LEU A 194 -9.84 -18.16 17.47
N GLY A 195 -11.00 -18.04 16.81
CA GLY A 195 -12.12 -17.24 17.28
C GLY A 195 -12.01 -15.75 17.00
N GLU A 196 -10.97 -15.33 16.28
CA GLU A 196 -10.71 -13.92 15.92
C GLU A 196 -11.50 -13.52 14.66
N ILE A 197 -12.83 -13.70 14.70
CA ILE A 197 -13.73 -13.53 13.54
C ILE A 197 -13.64 -12.11 12.97
N GLN A 198 -13.70 -11.08 13.83
CA GLN A 198 -13.68 -9.68 13.40
C GLN A 198 -12.31 -9.30 12.78
N VAL A 199 -11.22 -9.80 13.36
CA VAL A 199 -9.87 -9.59 12.81
C VAL A 199 -9.73 -10.31 11.47
N ALA A 200 -10.30 -11.51 11.31
CA ALA A 200 -10.31 -12.22 10.04
C ALA A 200 -11.09 -11.45 8.97
N GLU A 201 -12.25 -10.88 9.32
CA GLU A 201 -13.04 -10.04 8.42
C GLU A 201 -12.30 -8.77 8.02
N GLY A 202 -11.67 -8.05 8.95
CA GLY A 202 -10.80 -6.91 8.68
C GLY A 202 -9.64 -7.27 7.75
N TYR A 203 -9.00 -8.42 7.97
CA TYR A 203 -7.95 -8.94 7.11
C TYR A 203 -8.45 -9.25 5.69
N MET A 204 -9.64 -9.85 5.54
CA MET A 204 -10.27 -10.12 4.24
C MET A 204 -10.55 -8.82 3.47
N ILE A 205 -11.14 -7.82 4.14
CA ILE A 205 -11.44 -6.50 3.54
C ILE A 205 -10.15 -5.84 3.07
N TYR A 206 -9.10 -5.84 3.90
CA TYR A 206 -7.79 -5.31 3.55
C TYR A 206 -7.18 -6.06 2.34
N ARG A 207 -7.23 -7.39 2.35
CA ARG A 207 -6.74 -8.26 1.27
C ARG A 207 -7.47 -7.98 -0.05
N GLU A 208 -8.80 -7.92 -0.02
CA GLU A 208 -9.63 -7.70 -1.20
C GLU A 208 -9.38 -6.30 -1.79
N GLY A 209 -9.31 -5.27 -0.94
CA GLY A 209 -8.92 -3.93 -1.37
C GLY A 209 -7.54 -3.91 -2.04
N ARG A 210 -6.57 -4.64 -1.48
CA ARG A 210 -5.21 -4.77 -2.05
C ARG A 210 -5.18 -5.57 -3.36
N LYS A 211 -6.06 -6.56 -3.53
CA LYS A 211 -6.18 -7.34 -4.77
C LYS A 211 -6.74 -6.47 -5.89
N LYS A 212 -7.80 -5.72 -5.62
CA LYS A 212 -8.43 -4.80 -6.58
C LYS A 212 -7.50 -3.68 -7.03
N VAL A 213 -6.76 -3.07 -6.11
CA VAL A 213 -5.74 -2.05 -6.43
C VAL A 213 -4.65 -2.61 -7.36
N ARG A 214 -4.36 -3.91 -7.27
CA ARG A 214 -3.25 -4.54 -8.01
C ARG A 214 -3.62 -5.10 -9.36
N SER A 215 -4.89 -5.49 -9.55
CA SER A 215 -5.33 -6.10 -10.83
C SER A 215 -5.31 -5.12 -12.00
N GLY A 216 -5.09 -3.80 -11.73
CA GLY A 216 -5.13 -2.78 -12.78
C GLY A 216 -6.52 -2.61 -13.41
N ASP A 217 -7.49 -3.40 -12.97
CA ASP A 217 -8.87 -3.28 -13.40
C ASP A 217 -9.54 -2.15 -12.62
N ILE A 218 -9.39 -0.97 -13.19
CA ILE A 218 -9.95 0.27 -12.63
C ILE A 218 -11.48 0.26 -12.68
N SER A 219 -12.09 -0.53 -13.58
CA SER A 219 -13.54 -0.68 -13.62
C SER A 219 -14.07 -1.37 -12.36
N GLU A 220 -13.25 -2.23 -11.73
CA GLU A 220 -13.54 -2.91 -10.47
C GLU A 220 -12.85 -2.31 -9.24
N LEU A 221 -12.11 -1.22 -9.38
CA LEU A 221 -11.72 -0.41 -8.24
C LEU A 221 -13.00 0.16 -7.59
N GLN A 222 -13.86 -0.76 -7.12
CA GLN A 222 -14.76 -0.44 -6.04
C GLN A 222 -13.88 -0.20 -4.84
N PHE A 223 -13.41 1.02 -4.77
CA PHE A 223 -13.04 1.53 -3.48
C PHE A 223 -14.29 1.28 -2.63
N THR A 224 -14.16 0.46 -1.63
CA THR A 224 -15.08 0.44 -0.50
C THR A 224 -15.41 1.90 -0.17
N ASN A 225 -16.34 2.20 0.67
CA ASN A 225 -16.71 3.58 1.08
C ASN A 225 -15.50 4.47 1.45
N ASN A 226 -14.29 3.96 1.39
CA ASN A 226 -12.98 4.55 1.69
C ASN A 226 -12.14 4.81 0.43
N GLY A 227 -12.71 4.90 -0.75
CA GLY A 227 -11.94 4.89 -1.98
C GLY A 227 -11.81 6.25 -2.67
N ILE A 228 -10.75 6.36 -3.44
CA ILE A 228 -10.46 7.44 -4.37
C ILE A 228 -11.57 7.51 -5.43
N HIS A 229 -11.90 8.71 -5.88
CA HIS A 229 -12.90 8.92 -6.93
C HIS A 229 -12.49 8.23 -8.24
N LYS A 230 -13.18 7.12 -8.57
CA LYS A 230 -12.93 6.31 -9.77
C LYS A 230 -12.88 7.13 -11.05
N ASP A 231 -13.78 8.11 -11.15
CA ASP A 231 -13.87 8.94 -12.35
C ASP A 231 -12.63 9.80 -12.57
N VAL A 232 -11.98 10.28 -11.49
CA VAL A 232 -10.74 11.06 -11.60
C VAL A 232 -9.59 10.17 -12.05
N VAL A 233 -9.47 8.96 -11.48
CA VAL A 233 -8.45 7.99 -11.88
C VAL A 233 -8.64 7.57 -13.34
N ARG A 234 -9.88 7.23 -13.74
CA ARG A 234 -10.21 6.86 -15.12
C ARG A 234 -9.89 7.99 -16.11
N LYS A 235 -10.33 9.21 -15.84
CA LYS A 235 -10.01 10.39 -16.68
C LYS A 235 -8.51 10.61 -16.80
N THR A 236 -7.76 10.41 -15.71
CA THR A 236 -6.30 10.54 -15.72
C THR A 236 -5.66 9.46 -16.61
N MET A 237 -6.14 8.22 -16.52
CA MET A 237 -5.63 7.15 -17.40
C MET A 237 -5.95 7.40 -18.87
N GLU A 238 -7.20 7.72 -19.18
CA GLU A 238 -7.63 8.08 -20.54
C GLU A 238 -6.75 9.20 -21.10
N TRP A 239 -6.54 10.25 -20.28
CA TRP A 239 -5.67 11.35 -20.66
C TRP A 239 -4.21 10.93 -20.90
N ASN A 240 -3.65 10.08 -20.02
CA ASN A 240 -2.27 9.57 -20.17
C ASN A 240 -2.12 8.69 -21.42
N ILE A 241 -3.13 7.88 -21.76
CA ILE A 241 -3.16 7.06 -22.98
C ILE A 241 -3.23 7.95 -24.22
N ASP A 242 -4.14 8.94 -24.23
CA ASP A 242 -4.35 9.85 -25.37
C ASP A 242 -3.09 10.69 -25.67
N HIS A 243 -2.24 10.93 -24.62
CA HIS A 243 -0.98 11.68 -24.76
C HIS A 243 0.25 10.76 -24.81
N GLU A 244 0.09 9.45 -24.99
CA GLU A 244 1.17 8.48 -25.06
C GLU A 244 2.20 8.60 -23.92
N CYS A 245 1.71 8.79 -22.67
CA CYS A 245 2.55 8.90 -21.46
C CYS A 245 2.03 8.03 -20.31
N ASP A 246 1.31 6.95 -20.62
CA ASP A 246 0.64 6.05 -19.67
C ASP A 246 1.59 5.03 -19.02
N SER A 247 2.84 4.98 -19.43
CA SER A 247 3.87 4.09 -18.90
C SER A 247 5.23 4.77 -18.84
N ILE A 248 6.14 4.24 -18.02
CA ILE A 248 7.54 4.71 -17.96
C ILE A 248 8.19 4.57 -19.34
N PHE A 249 7.91 3.51 -20.07
CA PHE A 249 8.42 3.33 -21.43
C PHE A 249 7.96 4.46 -22.37
N ALA A 250 6.66 4.75 -22.36
CA ALA A 250 6.09 5.82 -23.18
C ALA A 250 6.62 7.21 -22.75
N LEU A 251 6.72 7.46 -21.44
CA LEU A 251 7.31 8.69 -20.91
C LEU A 251 8.78 8.86 -21.31
N ASN A 252 9.59 7.80 -21.23
CA ASN A 252 11.00 7.85 -21.62
C ASN A 252 11.18 8.24 -23.09
N ARG A 253 10.28 7.83 -23.99
CA ARG A 253 10.31 8.28 -25.39
C ARG A 253 10.15 9.81 -25.52
N TRP A 254 9.26 10.42 -24.71
CA TRP A 254 9.14 11.88 -24.67
C TRP A 254 10.45 12.53 -24.18
N LEU A 255 11.06 11.96 -23.14
CA LEU A 255 12.27 12.50 -22.51
C LEU A 255 13.52 12.39 -23.41
N THR A 256 13.58 11.38 -24.27
CA THR A 256 14.69 11.15 -25.21
C THR A 256 14.49 11.78 -26.58
N GLY A 257 13.33 12.45 -26.81
CA GLY A 257 13.00 13.02 -28.12
C GLY A 257 12.52 12.01 -29.16
N GLU A 258 12.17 10.79 -28.74
CA GLU A 258 11.58 9.73 -29.58
C GLU A 258 10.05 9.67 -29.44
N GLY A 259 9.48 10.62 -28.72
CA GLY A 259 8.05 10.74 -28.47
C GLY A 259 7.26 11.24 -29.69
N PRO A 260 5.93 11.32 -29.55
CA PRO A 260 5.06 11.78 -30.65
C PRO A 260 5.12 13.30 -30.90
N GLY A 261 5.78 14.07 -30.03
CA GLY A 261 5.93 15.52 -30.12
C GLY A 261 7.06 16.06 -29.25
N ASP A 262 7.08 17.37 -29.04
CA ASP A 262 8.04 18.03 -28.17
C ASP A 262 7.65 17.82 -26.68
N LEU A 263 8.63 17.55 -25.82
CA LEU A 263 8.41 17.38 -24.38
C LEU A 263 7.71 18.59 -23.75
N GLU A 264 7.98 19.82 -24.22
CA GLU A 264 7.32 21.04 -23.75
C GLU A 264 5.80 20.98 -24.04
N GLU A 265 5.37 20.39 -25.15
CA GLU A 265 3.94 20.23 -25.46
C GLU A 265 3.24 19.33 -24.44
N LEU A 266 3.87 18.22 -24.04
CA LEU A 266 3.36 17.32 -23.00
C LEU A 266 3.28 18.04 -21.65
N VAL A 267 4.33 18.78 -21.28
CA VAL A 267 4.36 19.57 -20.04
C VAL A 267 3.20 20.56 -20.03
N LEU A 268 3.07 21.40 -21.06
CA LEU A 268 2.01 22.41 -21.14
C LEU A 268 0.59 21.79 -21.20
N ALA A 269 0.43 20.63 -21.82
CA ALA A 269 -0.85 19.91 -21.83
C ALA A 269 -1.23 19.40 -20.43
N ALA A 270 -0.26 18.86 -19.68
CA ALA A 270 -0.48 18.41 -18.31
C ALA A 270 -0.82 19.56 -17.35
N GLU A 271 -0.15 20.70 -17.51
CA GLU A 271 -0.43 21.90 -16.74
C GLU A 271 -1.83 22.46 -17.04
N ARG A 272 -2.26 22.46 -18.29
CA ARG A 272 -3.64 22.84 -18.67
C ARG A 272 -4.68 21.93 -18.04
N ARG A 273 -4.44 20.61 -17.98
CA ARG A 273 -5.34 19.67 -17.30
C ARG A 273 -5.49 20.04 -15.82
N PHE A 274 -4.37 20.23 -15.12
CA PHE A 274 -4.38 20.61 -13.70
C PHE A 274 -5.14 21.93 -13.47
N LYS A 275 -4.90 22.94 -14.32
CA LYS A 275 -5.60 24.21 -14.25
C LYS A 275 -7.12 24.05 -14.47
N THR A 276 -7.55 23.20 -15.39
CA THR A 276 -8.97 22.91 -15.63
C THR A 276 -9.65 22.31 -14.39
N ASP A 277 -8.98 21.40 -13.68
CA ASP A 277 -9.50 20.83 -12.43
C ASP A 277 -9.67 21.90 -11.34
N ILE A 278 -8.74 22.87 -11.25
CA ILE A 278 -8.82 24.00 -10.33
C ILE A 278 -9.99 24.92 -10.68
N GLU A 279 -10.13 25.31 -11.95
CA GLU A 279 -11.21 26.16 -12.44
C GLU A 279 -12.58 25.53 -12.17
N ALA A 280 -12.70 24.21 -12.37
CA ALA A 280 -13.92 23.47 -12.07
C ALA A 280 -14.25 23.44 -10.56
N ALA A 281 -13.23 23.32 -9.70
CA ALA A 281 -13.42 23.39 -8.25
C ALA A 281 -13.81 24.81 -7.80
N ALA A 282 -13.15 25.84 -8.35
CA ALA A 282 -13.45 27.24 -8.07
C ALA A 282 -14.90 27.60 -8.48
N SER A 283 -15.36 27.14 -9.65
CA SER A 283 -16.74 27.35 -10.10
C SER A 283 -17.77 26.80 -9.13
N LYS A 284 -17.55 25.60 -8.59
CA LYS A 284 -18.43 25.00 -7.59
C LYS A 284 -18.44 25.77 -6.26
N ILE A 285 -17.34 26.38 -5.86
CA ILE A 285 -17.27 27.25 -4.68
C ILE A 285 -18.13 28.49 -4.93
N LEU A 286 -17.99 29.12 -6.12
CA LEU A 286 -18.72 30.32 -6.51
C LEU A 286 -20.24 30.10 -6.54
N GLU A 287 -20.71 28.91 -6.96
CA GLU A 287 -22.12 28.53 -6.93
C GLU A 287 -22.71 28.54 -5.52
N ARG A 288 -21.86 28.37 -4.48
CA ARG A 288 -22.27 28.29 -3.07
C ARG A 288 -21.70 29.39 -2.20
N LYS A 289 -21.18 30.46 -2.79
CA LYS A 289 -20.44 31.52 -2.08
C LYS A 289 -21.23 32.18 -0.93
N ASP A 290 -22.56 32.28 -1.07
CA ASP A 290 -23.43 32.92 -0.08
C ASP A 290 -23.86 31.94 1.05
N GLU A 291 -23.50 30.66 0.94
CA GLU A 291 -23.87 29.60 1.88
C GLU A 291 -22.69 29.16 2.76
N ILE A 292 -21.43 29.32 2.27
CA ILE A 292 -20.25 28.76 2.89
C ILE A 292 -19.41 29.80 3.61
N ASP A 293 -18.88 29.43 4.78
CA ASP A 293 -17.92 30.27 5.53
C ASP A 293 -16.51 29.70 5.50
N VAL A 294 -16.39 28.38 5.23
CA VAL A 294 -15.11 27.67 5.32
C VAL A 294 -14.90 26.81 4.07
N VAL A 295 -13.80 27.02 3.40
CA VAL A 295 -13.28 26.12 2.35
C VAL A 295 -12.12 25.32 2.94
N ILE A 296 -12.19 24.00 2.84
CA ILE A 296 -11.19 23.09 3.37
C ILE A 296 -10.51 22.40 2.20
N ILE A 297 -9.20 22.57 2.11
CA ILE A 297 -8.35 21.86 1.15
C ILE A 297 -7.57 20.82 1.91
N ALA A 298 -7.90 19.55 1.67
CA ALA A 298 -7.31 18.41 2.36
C ALA A 298 -6.65 17.47 1.37
N GLY A 299 -5.68 16.73 1.85
CA GLY A 299 -4.98 15.73 1.05
C GLY A 299 -3.74 15.24 1.76
N PRO A 300 -3.18 14.14 1.31
CA PRO A 300 -2.02 13.52 1.95
C PRO A 300 -0.77 14.40 1.81
N SER A 301 0.28 14.04 2.55
CA SER A 301 1.54 14.77 2.51
C SER A 301 2.12 14.83 1.08
N CYS A 302 2.62 16.00 0.68
CA CYS A 302 3.21 16.26 -0.64
C CYS A 302 2.26 16.00 -1.83
N SER A 303 0.98 16.25 -1.66
CA SER A 303 -0.02 16.26 -2.74
C SER A 303 -0.20 17.63 -3.38
N ASN A 304 0.70 18.59 -3.14
CA ASN A 304 0.63 19.98 -3.63
C ASN A 304 -0.56 20.79 -3.06
N LYS A 305 -0.99 20.47 -1.82
CA LYS A 305 -2.08 21.20 -1.17
C LYS A 305 -1.82 22.70 -1.12
N THR A 306 -0.67 23.10 -0.58
CA THR A 306 -0.33 24.50 -0.33
C THR A 306 -0.30 25.30 -1.62
N THR A 307 0.38 24.81 -2.64
CA THR A 307 0.39 25.46 -3.97
C THR A 307 -1.01 25.56 -4.55
N THR A 308 -1.80 24.49 -4.49
CA THR A 308 -3.19 24.48 -5.00
C THR A 308 -4.09 25.44 -4.22
N THR A 309 -3.90 25.54 -2.90
CA THR A 309 -4.62 26.51 -2.05
C THR A 309 -4.39 27.95 -2.51
N VAL A 310 -3.12 28.29 -2.79
CA VAL A 310 -2.77 29.63 -3.31
C VAL A 310 -3.41 29.87 -4.68
N ILE A 311 -3.34 28.88 -5.58
CA ILE A 311 -3.92 29.03 -6.94
C ILE A 311 -5.44 29.18 -6.87
N ILE A 312 -6.15 28.35 -6.09
CA ILE A 312 -7.61 28.46 -5.90
C ILE A 312 -7.95 29.82 -5.30
N GLY A 313 -7.22 30.26 -4.27
CA GLY A 313 -7.42 31.59 -3.67
C GLY A 313 -7.29 32.71 -4.70
N ASN A 314 -6.28 32.64 -5.57
CA ASN A 314 -6.09 33.61 -6.64
C ASN A 314 -7.21 33.59 -7.69
N GLU A 315 -7.68 32.41 -8.10
CA GLU A 315 -8.80 32.28 -9.05
C GLU A 315 -10.10 32.83 -8.45
N LEU A 316 -10.39 32.51 -7.21
CA LEU A 316 -11.60 33.03 -6.54
C LEU A 316 -11.52 34.51 -6.24
N HIS A 317 -10.32 35.07 -6.00
CA HIS A 317 -10.11 36.52 -5.83
C HIS A 317 -10.41 37.29 -7.11
N LYS A 318 -10.11 36.74 -8.29
CA LYS A 318 -10.48 37.35 -9.60
C LYS A 318 -11.99 37.51 -9.75
N GLU A 319 -12.76 36.63 -9.15
CA GLU A 319 -14.22 36.62 -9.13
C GLU A 319 -14.82 37.43 -7.95
N GLY A 320 -13.97 38.15 -7.23
CA GLY A 320 -14.36 39.06 -6.15
C GLY A 320 -14.58 38.42 -4.79
N LEU A 321 -14.30 37.11 -4.62
CA LEU A 321 -14.31 36.46 -3.30
C LEU A 321 -13.03 36.79 -2.53
N LYS A 322 -13.22 37.09 -1.24
CA LYS A 322 -12.10 37.30 -0.32
C LYS A 322 -11.90 36.09 0.58
N PHE A 323 -10.66 35.75 0.78
CA PHE A 323 -10.28 34.59 1.64
C PHE A 323 -9.26 35.01 2.68
N LYS A 324 -9.40 34.42 3.85
CA LYS A 324 -8.40 34.46 4.89
C LYS A 324 -7.86 33.07 5.14
N GLN A 325 -6.59 32.84 4.82
CA GLN A 325 -5.99 31.52 4.99
C GLN A 325 -5.66 31.26 6.46
N LEU A 326 -6.16 30.15 7.00
CA LEU A 326 -5.86 29.64 8.33
C LEU A 326 -5.00 28.38 8.19
N ASN A 327 -3.75 28.46 8.67
CA ASN A 327 -2.85 27.32 8.67
C ASN A 327 -3.11 26.45 9.92
N VAL A 328 -3.55 25.22 9.73
CA VAL A 328 -3.83 24.29 10.82
C VAL A 328 -2.55 23.76 11.46
N ASP A 329 -1.44 23.76 10.72
CA ASP A 329 -0.14 23.34 11.26
C ASP A 329 0.33 24.24 12.43
N ASP A 330 -0.19 25.46 12.55
CA ASP A 330 0.05 26.32 13.71
C ASP A 330 -0.58 25.80 15.01
N TYR A 331 -1.51 24.83 14.92
CA TYR A 331 -2.23 24.26 16.05
C TYR A 331 -1.60 22.96 16.60
N PHE A 332 -0.43 22.53 16.12
CA PHE A 332 0.25 21.38 16.71
C PHE A 332 0.54 21.59 18.21
N TYR A 333 0.40 20.53 19.00
CA TYR A 333 0.98 20.48 20.34
C TYR A 333 2.51 20.42 20.25
N ASP A 334 3.22 20.86 21.31
CA ASP A 334 4.66 20.78 21.34
C ASP A 334 5.15 19.35 21.11
N LEU A 335 6.19 19.18 20.30
CA LEU A 335 6.70 17.87 19.90
C LEU A 335 7.11 17.01 21.10
N LYS A 336 7.64 17.64 22.19
CA LYS A 336 8.02 16.94 23.41
C LYS A 336 6.87 16.23 24.13
N ASP A 337 5.63 16.68 23.88
CA ASP A 337 4.41 16.14 24.48
C ASP A 337 3.77 15.02 23.62
N GLN A 338 4.33 14.78 22.44
CA GLN A 338 3.89 13.71 21.53
C GLN A 338 4.42 12.34 21.98
N PRO A 339 3.64 11.26 21.82
CA PRO A 339 4.09 9.92 22.14
C PRO A 339 5.23 9.47 21.20
N LYS A 340 6.15 8.67 21.75
CA LYS A 340 7.19 8.00 20.97
C LYS A 340 6.86 6.54 20.79
N ASP A 341 7.21 6.02 19.62
CA ASP A 341 7.09 4.60 19.32
C ASP A 341 8.27 3.77 19.86
N ARG A 342 8.32 2.48 19.52
CA ARG A 342 9.38 1.53 19.90
C ARG A 342 10.78 1.85 19.36
N PHE A 343 10.87 2.68 18.30
CA PHE A 343 12.14 3.12 17.71
C PHE A 343 12.60 4.46 18.29
N GLY A 344 11.79 5.09 19.18
CA GLY A 344 12.01 6.40 19.73
C GLY A 344 11.58 7.54 18.80
N ASP A 345 10.88 7.23 17.70
CA ASP A 345 10.36 8.19 16.75
C ASP A 345 9.02 8.79 17.24
N TYR A 346 8.77 10.07 16.97
CA TYR A 346 7.49 10.71 17.27
C TYR A 346 6.45 10.41 16.16
N ASP A 347 5.22 10.06 16.57
CA ASP A 347 4.07 9.90 15.64
C ASP A 347 3.21 11.17 15.63
N PHE A 348 3.74 12.23 15.00
CA PHE A 348 3.04 13.52 14.84
C PHE A 348 2.16 13.61 13.56
N GLU A 349 2.06 12.53 12.81
CA GLU A 349 1.25 12.47 11.58
C GLU A 349 -0.23 12.13 11.87
N MET A 350 -0.60 12.08 13.15
CA MET A 350 -1.96 11.77 13.60
C MET A 350 -2.75 13.05 13.88
N PRO A 351 -4.08 13.10 13.68
CA PRO A 351 -4.89 14.29 13.98
C PRO A 351 -4.87 14.67 15.46
N GLU A 352 -4.60 13.72 16.36
CA GLU A 352 -4.44 13.94 17.80
C GLU A 352 -3.22 14.80 18.16
N ALA A 353 -2.27 14.95 17.23
CA ALA A 353 -1.15 15.88 17.38
C ALA A 353 -1.59 17.37 17.28
N ILE A 354 -2.81 17.62 16.80
CA ILE A 354 -3.39 18.94 16.60
C ILE A 354 -4.31 19.28 17.78
N ASP A 355 -4.21 20.49 18.30
CA ASP A 355 -5.13 21.05 19.31
C ASP A 355 -6.51 21.32 18.68
N MET A 356 -7.24 20.25 18.40
CA MET A 356 -8.58 20.33 17.81
C MET A 356 -9.58 21.13 18.64
N PRO A 357 -9.58 21.05 19.99
CA PRO A 357 -10.45 21.90 20.81
C PRO A 357 -10.23 23.39 20.56
N LEU A 358 -8.97 23.84 20.56
CA LEU A 358 -8.62 25.26 20.31
C LEU A 358 -8.98 25.65 18.87
N LEU A 359 -8.67 24.80 17.89
CA LEU A 359 -9.02 25.06 16.49
C LEU A 359 -10.53 25.23 16.30
N ASN A 360 -11.35 24.33 16.86
CA ASN A 360 -12.80 24.43 16.79
C ASN A 360 -13.34 25.67 17.47
N GLN A 361 -12.80 26.07 18.63
CA GLN A 361 -13.15 27.30 19.30
C GLN A 361 -12.84 28.52 18.42
N HIS A 362 -11.67 28.54 17.79
CA HIS A 362 -11.24 29.63 16.91
C HIS A 362 -12.08 29.68 15.64
N LEU A 363 -12.41 28.56 15.00
CA LEU A 363 -13.28 28.51 13.84
C LEU A 363 -14.68 29.07 14.17
N GLU A 364 -15.27 28.67 15.30
CA GLU A 364 -16.57 29.22 15.74
C GLU A 364 -16.49 30.74 15.96
N GLN A 365 -15.41 31.24 16.52
CA GLN A 365 -15.21 32.68 16.72
C GLN A 365 -15.06 33.42 15.39
N LEU A 366 -14.26 32.90 14.47
CA LEU A 366 -14.02 33.52 13.16
C LEU A 366 -15.28 33.61 12.30
N ILE A 367 -16.09 32.54 12.20
CA ILE A 367 -17.34 32.57 11.44
C ILE A 367 -18.42 33.47 12.06
N ASN A 368 -18.21 33.88 13.34
CA ASN A 368 -19.03 34.88 14.03
C ASN A 368 -18.38 36.28 14.06
N GLY A 369 -17.39 36.54 13.22
CA GLY A 369 -16.75 37.84 13.04
C GLY A 369 -15.85 38.29 14.20
N LYS A 370 -15.38 37.37 15.04
CA LYS A 370 -14.49 37.69 16.19
C LYS A 370 -13.03 37.55 15.80
N THR A 371 -12.19 38.35 16.44
CA THR A 371 -10.73 38.18 16.40
C THR A 371 -10.32 37.06 17.36
N ILE A 372 -9.36 36.24 16.93
CA ILE A 372 -8.77 35.18 17.71
C ILE A 372 -7.28 35.45 17.95
N ASP A 373 -6.71 34.81 18.96
CA ASP A 373 -5.26 34.76 19.20
C ASP A 373 -4.72 33.45 18.59
N LYS A 374 -4.44 33.47 17.26
CA LYS A 374 -3.96 32.32 16.52
C LYS A 374 -2.56 31.90 17.01
N PRO A 375 -2.32 30.64 17.38
CA PRO A 375 -0.98 30.18 17.75
C PRO A 375 -0.02 30.25 16.55
N LYS A 376 1.29 30.24 16.85
CA LYS A 376 2.38 30.08 15.88
C LYS A 376 3.20 28.87 16.25
N TYR A 377 3.36 27.93 15.32
CA TYR A 377 4.17 26.74 15.52
C TYR A 377 5.49 26.81 14.77
N ASN A 378 6.58 26.50 15.45
CA ASN A 378 7.91 26.48 14.87
C ASN A 378 8.37 25.03 14.64
N PHE A 379 8.41 24.63 13.37
CA PHE A 379 8.83 23.26 12.98
C PHE A 379 10.31 22.95 13.26
N GLN A 380 11.17 23.97 13.38
CA GLN A 380 12.59 23.74 13.69
C GLN A 380 12.78 23.40 15.17
N THR A 381 12.03 24.05 16.06
CA THR A 381 12.09 23.80 17.51
C THR A 381 11.09 22.73 17.96
N GLY A 382 10.01 22.51 17.20
CA GLY A 382 8.92 21.65 17.58
C GLY A 382 8.04 22.20 18.70
N GLU A 383 7.97 23.53 18.84
CA GLU A 383 7.24 24.21 19.91
C GLU A 383 6.40 25.37 19.37
N ARG A 384 5.40 25.81 20.16
CA ARG A 384 4.62 27.03 19.87
C ARG A 384 5.40 28.26 20.29
N ASP A 385 5.58 29.21 19.34
CA ASP A 385 6.33 30.48 19.51
C ASP A 385 5.40 31.67 19.80
N GLY A 386 4.33 31.48 20.56
CA GLY A 386 3.40 32.55 20.92
C GLY A 386 2.11 32.56 20.09
N VAL A 387 1.47 33.72 20.02
CA VAL A 387 0.18 33.91 19.33
C VAL A 387 0.22 35.21 18.50
N GLU A 388 -0.69 35.30 17.51
CA GLU A 388 -0.92 36.53 16.76
C GLU A 388 -2.43 36.77 16.58
N PRO A 389 -2.88 38.07 16.56
CA PRO A 389 -4.25 38.40 16.29
C PRO A 389 -4.62 38.00 14.87
N PHE A 390 -5.75 37.31 14.71
CA PHE A 390 -6.25 36.87 13.42
C PHE A 390 -7.77 37.06 13.37
N SER A 391 -8.28 37.68 12.31
CA SER A 391 -9.71 37.92 12.09
C SER A 391 -10.06 37.85 10.61
N CYS A 392 -11.31 37.58 10.31
CA CYS A 392 -11.86 37.70 8.97
C CYS A 392 -12.70 38.98 8.86
N ASP A 393 -12.57 39.67 7.74
CA ASP A 393 -13.43 40.81 7.40
C ASP A 393 -14.84 40.29 7.00
N GLU A 394 -15.79 41.20 6.96
CA GLU A 394 -17.17 40.88 6.51
C GLU A 394 -17.15 40.36 5.06
N GLY A 395 -17.71 39.18 4.85
CA GLY A 395 -17.75 38.48 3.56
C GLY A 395 -16.47 37.74 3.19
N GLU A 396 -15.46 37.67 4.07
CA GLU A 396 -14.32 36.79 3.89
C GLU A 396 -14.65 35.37 4.29
N ILE A 397 -14.19 34.38 3.48
CA ILE A 397 -14.29 32.97 3.74
C ILE A 397 -12.96 32.47 4.33
N VAL A 398 -13.04 31.65 5.37
CA VAL A 398 -11.86 30.99 5.94
C VAL A 398 -11.38 29.88 5.00
N LEU A 399 -10.15 29.97 4.52
CA LEU A 399 -9.51 28.96 3.68
C LEU A 399 -8.55 28.14 4.54
N ILE A 400 -8.82 26.85 4.69
CA ILE A 400 -8.03 25.91 5.50
C ILE A 400 -7.23 24.99 4.58
N ASP A 401 -5.90 24.99 4.73
CA ASP A 401 -5.00 23.97 4.18
C ASP A 401 -4.58 23.04 5.32
N CYS A 402 -4.98 21.77 5.26
CA CYS A 402 -4.69 20.82 6.31
C CYS A 402 -4.60 19.37 5.82
N LEU A 403 -3.64 18.63 6.35
CA LEU A 403 -3.50 17.19 6.12
C LEU A 403 -4.80 16.44 6.47
N HIS A 404 -5.33 16.68 7.67
CA HIS A 404 -6.51 16.02 8.22
C HIS A 404 -7.81 16.81 8.05
N GLY A 405 -7.89 17.72 7.06
CA GLY A 405 -9.03 18.62 6.86
C GLY A 405 -10.39 17.91 6.71
N LEU A 406 -10.38 16.64 6.27
CA LEU A 406 -11.60 15.83 6.14
C LEU A 406 -11.98 15.09 7.42
N TYR A 407 -11.11 15.02 8.43
CA TYR A 407 -11.42 14.37 9.70
C TYR A 407 -12.53 15.13 10.42
N ARG A 408 -13.65 14.44 10.72
CA ARG A 408 -14.90 15.07 11.18
C ARG A 408 -14.72 15.97 12.40
N ASN A 409 -13.84 15.57 13.33
CA ASN A 409 -13.65 16.29 14.59
C ASN A 409 -12.82 17.55 14.42
N LEU A 410 -12.02 17.67 13.34
CA LEU A 410 -11.14 18.81 13.13
C LEU A 410 -11.91 20.14 12.97
N THR A 411 -13.08 20.09 12.32
CA THR A 411 -13.92 21.26 12.05
C THR A 411 -15.36 21.03 12.49
N SER A 412 -15.56 20.32 13.61
CA SER A 412 -16.89 19.93 14.10
C SER A 412 -17.77 21.13 14.51
N SER A 413 -17.17 22.26 14.91
CA SER A 413 -17.86 23.49 15.27
C SER A 413 -18.55 24.19 14.09
N VAL A 414 -18.12 23.90 12.84
CA VAL A 414 -18.74 24.49 11.64
C VAL A 414 -19.79 23.54 11.08
N PRO A 415 -21.04 23.98 10.80
CA PRO A 415 -22.05 23.15 10.15
C PRO A 415 -21.63 22.62 8.78
N GLN A 416 -22.06 21.43 8.41
CA GLN A 416 -21.68 20.81 7.12
C GLN A 416 -22.17 21.63 5.91
N SER A 417 -23.34 22.27 5.99
CA SER A 417 -23.89 23.14 4.96
C SER A 417 -23.06 24.41 4.73
N ARG A 418 -22.27 24.83 5.72
CA ARG A 418 -21.40 26.02 5.68
C ARG A 418 -19.96 25.72 5.31
N LYS A 419 -19.67 24.48 4.85
CA LYS A 419 -18.36 24.02 4.41
C LYS A 419 -18.36 23.66 2.94
N PHE A 420 -17.18 23.83 2.32
CA PHE A 420 -16.86 23.26 1.03
C PHE A 420 -15.52 22.53 1.15
N ARG A 421 -15.49 21.26 0.81
CA ARG A 421 -14.30 20.40 0.99
C ARG A 421 -13.74 19.96 -0.35
N ILE A 422 -12.44 20.12 -0.50
CA ILE A 422 -11.67 19.71 -1.66
C ILE A 422 -10.67 18.65 -1.21
N TYR A 423 -10.59 17.55 -1.94
CA TYR A 423 -9.52 16.59 -1.78
C TYR A 423 -8.50 16.74 -2.91
N ILE A 424 -7.22 16.79 -2.53
CA ILE A 424 -6.11 16.86 -3.49
C ILE A 424 -5.24 15.63 -3.33
N GLU A 425 -4.96 14.96 -4.44
CA GLU A 425 -4.02 13.84 -4.49
C GLU A 425 -3.18 13.93 -5.76
N SER A 426 -1.89 13.57 -5.65
CA SER A 426 -0.99 13.45 -6.79
C SER A 426 -1.19 12.09 -7.45
N MET A 427 -2.30 11.91 -8.20
CA MET A 427 -2.66 10.66 -8.84
C MET A 427 -1.90 10.51 -10.16
N ASN A 428 -0.63 10.12 -10.06
CA ASN A 428 0.18 9.78 -11.21
C ASN A 428 -0.08 8.32 -11.59
N VAL A 429 -0.95 8.11 -12.59
CA VAL A 429 -1.40 6.78 -13.02
C VAL A 429 -0.55 6.32 -14.19
N ILE A 430 0.73 5.99 -13.92
CA ILE A 430 1.71 5.53 -14.90
C ILE A 430 2.06 4.07 -14.60
N ARG A 431 2.19 3.25 -15.63
CA ARG A 431 2.67 1.86 -15.50
C ARG A 431 4.20 1.85 -15.44
N ASP A 432 4.73 1.06 -14.51
CA ASP A 432 6.16 0.77 -14.41
C ASP A 432 6.63 -0.18 -15.53
N ILE A 433 7.91 -0.57 -15.49
CA ILE A 433 8.51 -1.46 -16.49
C ILE A 433 7.90 -2.87 -16.50
N ASP A 434 7.27 -3.29 -15.39
CA ASP A 434 6.61 -4.58 -15.24
C ASP A 434 5.11 -4.51 -15.61
N GLY A 435 4.64 -3.34 -16.06
CA GLY A 435 3.25 -3.09 -16.46
C GLY A 435 2.30 -2.83 -15.28
N HIS A 436 2.79 -2.75 -14.05
CA HIS A 436 1.99 -2.42 -12.88
C HIS A 436 1.86 -0.90 -12.72
N HIS A 437 0.72 -0.42 -12.25
CA HIS A 437 0.58 0.99 -11.93
C HIS A 437 1.48 1.40 -10.77
N SER A 438 2.30 2.45 -10.99
CA SER A 438 3.12 3.06 -9.96
C SER A 438 2.23 3.58 -8.83
N ARG A 439 2.74 3.49 -7.59
CA ARG A 439 1.99 3.99 -6.44
C ARG A 439 2.26 5.47 -6.30
N TRP A 440 1.23 6.30 -6.46
CA TRP A 440 1.38 7.74 -6.25
C TRP A 440 1.86 8.12 -4.85
N ALA A 441 1.61 7.28 -3.83
CA ALA A 441 2.21 7.44 -2.51
C ALA A 441 3.74 7.31 -2.52
N ASP A 442 4.32 6.52 -3.41
CA ASP A 442 5.78 6.38 -3.56
C ASP A 442 6.35 7.62 -4.30
N VAL A 443 5.62 8.18 -5.26
CA VAL A 443 5.99 9.46 -5.90
C VAL A 443 5.94 10.62 -4.90
N ARG A 444 4.92 10.66 -4.02
CA ARG A 444 4.84 11.66 -2.95
C ARG A 444 5.96 11.52 -1.91
N LEU A 445 6.42 10.28 -1.65
CA LEU A 445 7.62 10.07 -0.84
C LEU A 445 8.84 10.76 -1.44
N LEU A 446 9.07 10.63 -2.74
CA LEU A 446 10.18 11.30 -3.43
C LEU A 446 10.07 12.83 -3.34
N LYS A 447 8.85 13.38 -3.52
CA LYS A 447 8.59 14.80 -3.27
C LYS A 447 8.93 15.20 -1.84
N ARG A 448 8.54 14.39 -0.84
CA ARG A 448 8.82 14.66 0.57
C ARG A 448 10.31 14.61 0.88
N MET A 449 11.06 13.68 0.30
CA MET A 449 12.51 13.61 0.45
C MET A 449 13.18 14.91 0.02
N ILE A 450 12.78 15.45 -1.14
CA ILE A 450 13.32 16.72 -1.64
C ILE A 450 12.95 17.88 -0.72
N ARG A 451 11.68 18.00 -0.34
CA ARG A 451 11.22 19.09 0.52
C ARG A 451 11.88 19.07 1.89
N ASP A 452 11.88 17.89 2.55
CA ASP A 452 12.39 17.77 3.91
C ASP A 452 13.91 17.99 3.94
N SER A 453 14.66 17.58 2.91
CA SER A 453 16.10 17.85 2.81
C SER A 453 16.42 19.33 2.57
N LYS A 454 15.60 20.05 1.81
CA LYS A 454 15.85 21.48 1.50
C LYS A 454 15.37 22.42 2.61
N HIS A 455 14.24 22.15 3.23
CA HIS A 455 13.53 23.13 4.06
C HIS A 455 13.35 22.71 5.53
N ARG A 456 13.51 21.43 5.87
CA ARG A 456 13.24 20.91 7.22
C ARG A 456 14.48 20.30 7.91
N GLY A 457 15.62 20.26 7.24
CA GLY A 457 16.86 19.73 7.78
C GLY A 457 16.87 18.20 8.02
N TYR A 458 15.91 17.45 7.45
CA TYR A 458 15.90 16.00 7.51
C TYR A 458 16.63 15.39 6.30
N SER A 459 17.42 14.35 6.54
CA SER A 459 18.00 13.59 5.43
C SER A 459 16.95 12.77 4.69
N MET A 460 17.25 12.35 3.46
CA MET A 460 16.35 11.49 2.67
C MET A 460 16.16 10.12 3.33
N GLU A 461 17.19 9.61 4.02
CA GLU A 461 17.14 8.40 4.84
C GLU A 461 16.12 8.52 5.98
N ASN A 462 16.17 9.63 6.71
CA ASN A 462 15.22 9.90 7.79
C ASN A 462 13.79 9.97 7.27
N THR A 463 13.59 10.64 6.12
CA THR A 463 12.28 10.73 5.48
C THR A 463 11.77 9.36 5.05
N LEU A 464 12.62 8.50 4.47
CA LEU A 464 12.27 7.12 4.09
C LEU A 464 11.84 6.30 5.31
N SER A 465 12.61 6.39 6.40
CA SER A 465 12.33 5.67 7.65
C SER A 465 11.05 6.15 8.33
N HIS A 466 10.72 7.45 8.23
CA HIS A 466 9.52 8.04 8.82
C HIS A 466 8.25 7.84 7.97
N TRP A 467 8.37 7.62 6.66
CA TRP A 467 7.22 7.52 5.74
C TRP A 467 6.12 6.50 6.11
N PRO A 468 6.42 5.35 6.77
CA PRO A 468 5.38 4.46 7.27
C PRO A 468 4.36 5.12 8.21
N TYR A 469 4.78 6.07 9.07
CA TYR A 469 3.87 6.83 9.96
C TYR A 469 2.95 7.74 9.14
N VAL A 470 3.51 8.47 8.17
CA VAL A 470 2.71 9.26 7.22
C VAL A 470 1.62 8.42 6.57
N ARG A 471 1.98 7.23 6.06
CA ARG A 471 1.02 6.33 5.41
C ARG A 471 -0.01 5.75 6.38
N LYS A 472 0.37 5.47 7.62
CA LYS A 472 -0.55 5.03 8.67
C LYS A 472 -1.60 6.12 8.93
N GLY A 473 -1.18 7.36 9.15
CA GLY A 473 -2.06 8.50 9.34
C GLY A 473 -3.01 8.72 8.15
N GLU A 474 -2.50 8.68 6.92
CA GLU A 474 -3.30 8.81 5.71
C GLU A 474 -4.39 7.73 5.59
N LEU A 475 -4.03 6.47 5.79
CA LEU A 475 -4.96 5.34 5.66
C LEU A 475 -6.05 5.34 6.72
N LYS A 476 -5.74 5.86 7.92
CA LYS A 476 -6.67 5.90 9.05
C LYS A 476 -7.54 7.17 9.07
N HIS A 477 -6.97 8.32 8.71
CA HIS A 477 -7.59 9.61 9.00
C HIS A 477 -7.88 10.49 7.78
N ILE A 478 -7.42 10.12 6.57
CA ILE A 478 -7.67 10.88 5.35
C ILE A 478 -8.51 10.05 4.37
N ILE A 479 -7.98 8.90 3.97
CA ILE A 479 -8.61 8.04 2.95
C ILE A 479 -10.08 7.67 3.27
N PRO A 480 -10.45 7.33 4.52
CA PRO A 480 -11.85 6.99 4.85
C PRO A 480 -12.85 8.12 4.63
N TYR A 481 -12.38 9.37 4.54
CA TYR A 481 -13.26 10.56 4.47
C TYR A 481 -13.31 11.22 3.09
N ILE A 482 -12.58 10.72 2.09
CA ILE A 482 -12.52 11.36 0.74
C ILE A 482 -13.89 11.46 0.07
N PHE A 483 -14.78 10.50 0.31
CA PHE A 483 -16.15 10.54 -0.23
C PHE A 483 -17.00 11.70 0.29
N SER A 484 -16.55 12.39 1.34
CA SER A 484 -17.24 13.54 1.90
C SER A 484 -16.92 14.86 1.19
N THR A 485 -16.13 14.84 0.12
CA THR A 485 -15.68 16.05 -0.59
C THR A 485 -16.61 16.43 -1.73
N GLU A 486 -16.76 17.72 -1.95
CA GLU A 486 -17.51 18.32 -3.04
C GLU A 486 -16.71 18.40 -4.35
N ALA A 487 -15.38 18.45 -4.24
CA ALA A 487 -14.47 18.46 -5.39
C ALA A 487 -13.20 17.62 -5.12
N VAL A 488 -12.64 17.08 -6.19
CA VAL A 488 -11.35 16.37 -6.18
C VAL A 488 -10.47 16.97 -7.25
N ILE A 489 -9.22 17.28 -6.90
CA ILE A 489 -8.22 17.81 -7.81
C ILE A 489 -7.07 16.81 -7.91
N ASN A 490 -6.71 16.46 -9.14
CA ASN A 490 -5.53 15.65 -9.40
C ASN A 490 -4.31 16.55 -9.68
N SER A 491 -3.41 16.67 -8.70
CA SER A 491 -2.16 17.42 -8.85
C SER A 491 -1.01 16.59 -9.46
N GLY A 492 -1.24 15.32 -9.80
CA GLY A 492 -0.23 14.45 -10.41
C GLY A 492 0.05 14.84 -11.87
N LEU A 493 1.31 14.99 -12.20
CA LEU A 493 1.78 15.30 -13.56
C LEU A 493 2.49 14.05 -14.13
N PRO A 494 2.26 13.67 -15.40
CA PRO A 494 2.84 12.45 -15.96
C PRO A 494 4.38 12.47 -15.96
N TYR A 495 4.99 13.65 -16.10
CA TYR A 495 6.44 13.83 -16.15
C TYR A 495 7.11 14.02 -14.79
N GLU A 496 6.34 14.09 -13.68
CA GLU A 496 6.91 14.45 -12.37
C GLU A 496 7.96 13.44 -11.85
N LEU A 497 7.82 12.15 -12.17
CA LEU A 497 8.80 11.15 -11.73
C LEU A 497 10.20 11.42 -12.30
N SER A 498 10.28 11.81 -13.56
CA SER A 498 11.51 12.20 -14.24
C SER A 498 12.13 13.48 -13.64
N VAL A 499 11.29 14.47 -13.35
CA VAL A 499 11.68 15.70 -12.67
C VAL A 499 12.27 15.39 -11.29
N LEU A 500 11.60 14.52 -10.52
CA LEU A 500 12.05 14.11 -9.19
C LEU A 500 13.36 13.33 -9.24
N LYS A 501 13.54 12.43 -10.23
CA LYS A 501 14.83 11.76 -10.46
C LYS A 501 15.97 12.77 -10.62
N THR A 502 15.77 13.75 -11.49
CA THR A 502 16.79 14.77 -11.77
C THR A 502 17.05 15.64 -10.53
N ALA A 503 16.01 16.03 -9.79
CA ALA A 503 16.13 16.86 -8.60
C ALA A 503 16.78 16.15 -7.40
N ILE A 504 16.57 14.85 -7.25
CA ILE A 504 17.17 14.02 -6.20
C ILE A 504 18.65 13.74 -6.51
N GLY A 505 18.98 13.44 -7.79
CA GLY A 505 20.33 13.12 -8.20
C GLY A 505 20.93 11.96 -7.40
N GLU A 506 22.16 12.16 -6.94
CA GLU A 506 22.91 11.17 -6.14
C GLU A 506 22.56 11.17 -4.65
N GLN A 507 21.61 12.03 -4.19
CA GLN A 507 21.24 12.14 -2.76
C GLN A 507 20.26 11.04 -2.33
N TYR A 508 19.73 10.23 -3.25
CA TYR A 508 18.86 9.12 -2.91
C TYR A 508 19.59 8.11 -2.02
N PRO A 509 18.94 7.57 -0.96
CA PRO A 509 19.56 6.59 -0.06
C PRO A 509 20.15 5.41 -0.81
N ASP A 510 21.39 5.06 -0.50
CA ASP A 510 22.09 3.96 -1.16
C ASP A 510 21.51 2.58 -0.80
N HIS A 511 21.89 1.57 -1.58
CA HIS A 511 21.40 0.21 -1.38
C HIS A 511 21.81 -0.37 -0.01
N ASN A 512 22.96 0.01 0.54
CA ASN A 512 23.43 -0.48 1.84
C ASN A 512 22.55 0.04 2.95
N TYR A 513 22.20 1.33 2.91
CA TYR A 513 21.24 1.90 3.85
C TYR A 513 19.87 1.25 3.72
N ILE A 514 19.33 1.12 2.50
CA ILE A 514 18.03 0.48 2.28
C ILE A 514 18.03 -0.95 2.83
N ASP A 515 19.09 -1.71 2.61
CA ASP A 515 19.20 -3.09 3.12
C ASP A 515 19.36 -3.14 4.64
N SER A 516 20.00 -2.14 5.27
CA SER A 516 20.09 -2.04 6.73
C SER A 516 18.73 -1.89 7.41
N LEU A 517 17.77 -1.21 6.77
CA LEU A 517 16.40 -1.06 7.27
C LEU A 517 15.71 -2.41 7.52
N LYS A 518 16.03 -3.41 6.70
CA LYS A 518 15.53 -4.77 6.90
C LYS A 518 16.11 -5.39 8.17
N ALA A 519 17.40 -5.20 8.42
CA ALA A 519 18.06 -5.71 9.62
C ALA A 519 17.55 -5.02 10.90
N GLU A 520 17.17 -3.76 10.82
CA GLU A 520 16.55 -2.98 11.89
C GLU A 520 15.08 -3.31 12.15
N GLY A 521 14.45 -4.15 11.31
CA GLY A 521 13.02 -4.47 11.39
C GLY A 521 12.10 -3.40 10.78
N ARG A 522 12.64 -2.41 10.06
CA ARG A 522 11.89 -1.34 9.36
C ARG A 522 11.42 -1.80 7.97
N PHE A 523 10.72 -2.91 7.90
CA PHE A 523 10.35 -3.59 6.63
C PHE A 523 9.53 -2.74 5.68
N ALA A 524 8.64 -1.90 6.20
CA ALA A 524 7.82 -1.02 5.37
C ALA A 524 8.66 0.05 4.67
N ALA A 525 9.68 0.59 5.34
CA ALA A 525 10.63 1.53 4.75
C ALA A 525 11.55 0.83 3.74
N TYR A 526 12.07 -0.36 4.09
CA TYR A 526 12.85 -1.21 3.19
C TYR A 526 12.14 -1.48 1.87
N ALA A 527 10.90 -2.00 1.93
CA ALA A 527 10.13 -2.33 0.74
C ALA A 527 9.84 -1.11 -0.15
N ARG A 528 9.65 0.07 0.45
CA ARG A 528 9.49 1.32 -0.30
C ARG A 528 10.80 1.80 -0.91
N GLY A 529 11.90 1.77 -0.15
CA GLY A 529 13.21 2.11 -0.66
C GLY A 529 13.55 1.32 -1.91
N LYS A 530 13.35 -0.01 -1.90
CA LYS A 530 13.57 -0.85 -3.08
C LYS A 530 12.67 -0.46 -4.26
N ARG A 531 11.35 -0.22 -4.04
CA ARG A 531 10.45 0.16 -5.15
C ARG A 531 10.76 1.53 -5.73
N THR A 532 11.00 2.53 -4.88
CA THR A 532 11.31 3.89 -5.35
C THR A 532 12.68 3.96 -6.02
N SER A 533 13.67 3.17 -5.57
CA SER A 533 14.94 2.99 -6.29
C SER A 533 14.67 2.44 -7.70
N SER A 534 13.93 1.34 -7.82
CA SER A 534 13.61 0.73 -9.12
C SER A 534 12.83 1.69 -10.03
N LEU A 535 11.90 2.50 -9.49
CA LEU A 535 11.20 3.52 -10.27
C LEU A 535 12.17 4.59 -10.79
N LEU A 536 13.05 5.10 -9.94
CA LEU A 536 14.06 6.09 -10.35
C LEU A 536 15.04 5.52 -11.38
N ASP A 537 15.44 4.26 -11.25
CA ASP A 537 16.35 3.60 -12.19
C ASP A 537 15.70 3.44 -13.58
N SER A 538 14.39 3.23 -13.63
CA SER A 538 13.67 2.93 -14.86
C SER A 538 13.24 4.16 -15.69
N VAL A 539 13.14 5.34 -15.07
CA VAL A 539 12.77 6.57 -15.78
C VAL A 539 14.00 7.35 -16.21
N GLU A 540 13.95 8.02 -17.37
CA GLU A 540 15.01 8.92 -17.82
C GLU A 540 15.00 10.25 -17.04
N GLN A 541 16.15 10.93 -17.00
CA GLN A 541 16.27 12.25 -16.39
C GLN A 541 15.48 13.30 -17.17
N PHE A 542 14.90 14.26 -16.45
CA PHE A 542 14.24 15.39 -17.09
C PHE A 542 15.31 16.35 -17.65
N PRO A 543 15.28 16.67 -18.95
CA PRO A 543 16.44 17.31 -19.61
C PRO A 543 16.64 18.77 -19.22
N ASN A 544 15.57 19.53 -19.00
CA ASN A 544 15.65 20.97 -18.71
C ASN A 544 14.41 21.47 -17.94
N PHE A 545 14.62 21.97 -16.73
CA PHE A 545 13.53 22.53 -15.91
C PHE A 545 12.94 23.84 -16.44
N ASP A 546 13.61 24.55 -17.35
CA ASP A 546 13.12 25.83 -17.87
C ASP A 546 11.82 25.71 -18.67
N ILE A 547 11.54 24.52 -19.24
CA ILE A 547 10.28 24.27 -19.94
C ILE A 547 9.09 24.06 -18.99
N ILE A 548 9.33 23.90 -17.68
CA ILE A 548 8.27 23.77 -16.68
C ILE A 548 7.82 25.18 -16.27
N PRO A 549 6.53 25.52 -16.41
CA PRO A 549 6.03 26.84 -16.00
C PRO A 549 6.32 27.18 -14.54
N THR A 550 6.52 28.44 -14.22
CA THR A 550 6.69 28.91 -12.84
C THR A 550 5.43 28.73 -11.99
N THR A 551 4.27 28.58 -12.65
CA THR A 551 2.97 28.28 -12.05
C THR A 551 2.78 26.79 -11.73
N SER A 552 3.68 25.91 -12.19
CA SER A 552 3.55 24.46 -12.02
C SER A 552 3.57 24.03 -10.55
N PRO A 553 2.68 23.11 -10.12
CA PRO A 553 2.71 22.60 -8.75
C PRO A 553 4.00 21.86 -8.40
N ILE A 554 4.72 21.29 -9.37
CA ILE A 554 6.00 20.60 -9.10
C ILE A 554 7.09 21.58 -8.64
N ARG A 555 6.96 22.87 -8.95
CA ARG A 555 7.88 23.94 -8.53
C ARG A 555 7.97 24.08 -7.00
N GLU A 556 6.95 23.64 -6.27
CA GLU A 556 6.99 23.52 -4.80
C GLU A 556 8.21 22.73 -4.32
N PHE A 557 8.64 21.72 -5.08
CA PHE A 557 9.74 20.81 -4.69
C PHE A 557 11.06 21.15 -5.36
N ILE A 558 11.03 21.58 -6.62
CA ILE A 558 12.26 21.85 -7.37
C ILE A 558 12.73 23.31 -7.30
N GLY A 559 11.85 24.23 -6.85
CA GLY A 559 12.11 25.66 -6.77
C GLY A 559 11.67 26.43 -8.02
N GLY A 560 11.77 27.76 -7.95
CA GLY A 560 11.39 28.64 -9.05
C GLY A 560 9.88 28.80 -9.23
N SER A 561 9.08 28.59 -8.18
CA SER A 561 7.65 28.92 -8.17
C SER A 561 7.45 30.44 -8.15
N GLU A 562 6.44 30.90 -8.88
CA GLU A 562 5.99 32.33 -8.75
C GLU A 562 5.11 32.52 -7.50
N TYR A 563 4.62 31.44 -6.92
CA TYR A 563 3.80 31.49 -5.71
C TYR A 563 4.68 31.48 -4.46
N VAL A 564 4.34 32.34 -3.51
CA VAL A 564 4.92 32.31 -2.17
C VAL A 564 4.29 31.13 -1.43
N ILE A 565 5.09 30.11 -1.14
CA ILE A 565 4.64 28.91 -0.45
C ILE A 565 5.09 29.04 1.00
N PRO A 566 4.16 29.16 1.97
CA PRO A 566 4.50 29.17 3.39
C PRO A 566 5.35 27.95 3.75
N HIS A 567 6.37 28.12 4.59
CA HIS A 567 7.31 27.10 5.06
C HIS A 567 8.37 26.62 4.04
N ASN A 568 8.50 27.28 2.90
CA ASN A 568 9.60 27.08 1.95
C ASN A 568 10.61 28.25 2.00
N GLU A 569 10.53 29.16 3.00
CA GLU A 569 11.46 30.26 3.22
C GLU A 569 12.64 29.87 4.12
#